data_ca2a6f4b0cee07c85bb540ac803ff347
#
_entry.id   ca2a6f4b0cee07c85bb540ac803ff347
#
_cell.length_a   1.000
_cell.length_b   1.000
_cell.length_c   1.000
_cell.angle_alpha   90.00
_cell.angle_beta   90.00
_cell.angle_gamma   90.00
#
_symmetry.space_group_name_H-M   'P 1'
#
loop_
_entity.id
_entity.type
_entity.pdbx_description
1 polymer ?
#
loop_
_entity_poly.entity_id
_entity_poly.type
_entity_poly.pdbx_seq_one_letter_code
_entity_poly.pdbx_strand_id
1 'polypeptide(L)'
;MLNKKIMKSALIAFSCLMFAVPTNTYAAGSTTNQTVPKSATTQTSNNNMSKTAHALGGIYNAKTNTITLKSNTKLSKNVKINNNKSLTLNMNGKKITGGSITINNASKAPVIIKGHGKIINCQIFKWGSGKLTLDGDITYKHSSEDILLLREGTTVIRNGNFYCTAKNKDILWSDYLYEYDQTYLYIKGGNFHGDIYLSNCATYIKKGTLDGKIYLYCGGLYIQGGTIQKGIYDTSDDDSSFKIDISGGKILDQIVLHNGNELIMSGGIIQSDQDAVIQSDMPEGDEYSHGDIRIQGGTIISAKENGYGIKAVNTEIELSGGTIKNTTGKGNTAVYSVRYNNNVKDINVKKNDAVSFIGFQSDLNNLYKKNYCGENVQYHLDDNGTLTISGSGDMFTSMDFSSIDHGKLEKKIKNIIVEEGVTAVGGFDFCSHLKSVSLPSSLKTIYHLAFYHCTALESVTIKSGLEKIGSIAFMDDYQLKEINIPDTVTTIGEQAFDSCYKLEKVHLSNNLNELTDFMFHHCYNLKSVEIPDTITEIPYGAFYGCTKLASVKLPANLKKINATAFISCVNLTEIEIPSTVKEIGRSAFKNCRKLETVNMTISEDMVIHKSAFKDTPYAQNKDTK
;
A
#
# COMPACT_ATOMS: atom_id res chain seq x y z
N MET A 1 5.05 -28.18 -1.33
CA MET A 1 3.91 -27.35 -0.97
C MET A 1 4.12 -26.54 0.33
N LEU A 2 4.66 -27.12 1.40
CA LEU A 2 4.92 -26.38 2.65
C LEU A 2 5.98 -25.26 2.54
N ASN A 3 6.96 -25.42 1.63
CA ASN A 3 8.06 -24.43 1.46
C ASN A 3 7.68 -23.14 0.70
N LYS A 4 6.67 -23.16 -0.17
CA LYS A 4 6.23 -21.97 -0.92
C LYS A 4 5.52 -20.94 -0.02
N LYS A 5 4.69 -21.38 0.93
CA LYS A 5 4.00 -20.50 1.90
C LYS A 5 4.98 -19.80 2.86
N ILE A 6 6.01 -20.53 3.30
CA ILE A 6 7.02 -19.98 4.22
C ILE A 6 7.90 -18.91 3.54
N MET A 7 8.18 -19.06 2.23
CA MET A 7 8.96 -18.06 1.48
C MET A 7 8.16 -16.77 1.19
N LYS A 8 6.87 -16.87 0.83
CA LYS A 8 6.01 -15.67 0.66
C LYS A 8 5.90 -14.88 1.96
N SER A 9 5.64 -15.54 3.08
CA SER A 9 5.56 -14.90 4.40
C SER A 9 6.89 -14.30 4.89
N ALA A 10 8.03 -14.89 4.53
CA ALA A 10 9.34 -14.37 4.92
C ALA A 10 9.75 -13.12 4.12
N LEU A 11 9.32 -12.98 2.85
CA LEU A 11 9.65 -11.82 2.03
C LEU A 11 8.84 -10.58 2.44
N ILE A 12 7.57 -10.75 2.79
CA ILE A 12 6.72 -9.66 3.30
C ILE A 12 7.23 -9.17 4.66
N ALA A 13 7.73 -10.06 5.52
CA ALA A 13 8.37 -9.69 6.77
C ALA A 13 9.69 -8.93 6.58
N PHE A 14 10.42 -9.12 5.48
CA PHE A 14 11.69 -8.45 5.20
C PHE A 14 11.50 -7.01 4.66
N SER A 15 10.47 -6.74 3.89
CA SER A 15 10.15 -5.36 3.43
C SER A 15 9.61 -4.47 4.56
N CYS A 16 8.94 -5.05 5.57
CA CYS A 16 8.44 -4.32 6.74
C CYS A 16 9.50 -4.09 7.87
N LEU A 17 10.64 -4.79 7.82
CA LEU A 17 11.64 -4.77 8.93
C LEU A 17 12.66 -3.61 8.85
N MET A 18 12.58 -2.73 7.85
CA MET A 18 13.59 -1.67 7.63
C MET A 18 13.21 -0.29 8.17
N PHE A 19 12.05 -0.12 8.79
CA PHE A 19 11.71 1.10 9.54
C PHE A 19 11.90 0.92 11.06
N ALA A 20 13.05 0.39 11.48
CA ALA A 20 13.40 0.31 12.89
C ALA A 20 13.94 1.65 13.39
N VAL A 21 13.12 2.38 14.13
CA VAL A 21 13.55 3.37 15.11
C VAL A 21 14.41 2.66 16.16
N PRO A 22 15.51 3.22 16.67
CA PRO A 22 16.46 2.53 17.52
C PRO A 22 15.81 1.99 18.80
N THR A 23 15.79 0.67 18.94
CA THR A 23 15.41 -0.02 20.16
C THR A 23 16.55 0.06 21.17
N ASN A 24 16.32 0.74 22.28
CA ASN A 24 17.12 0.53 23.48
C ASN A 24 16.81 -0.85 24.04
N THR A 25 17.77 -1.73 23.97
CA THR A 25 17.76 -3.06 24.62
C THR A 25 17.62 -2.91 26.12
N TYR A 26 16.57 -3.46 26.70
CA TYR A 26 16.50 -3.74 28.14
C TYR A 26 16.80 -5.22 28.38
N ALA A 27 17.87 -5.44 29.12
CA ALA A 27 18.27 -6.74 29.63
C ALA A 27 17.27 -7.25 30.67
N ALA A 28 16.92 -8.54 30.59
CA ALA A 28 16.15 -9.25 31.60
C ALA A 28 16.98 -9.39 32.88
N GLY A 29 16.52 -8.80 33.96
CA GLY A 29 17.08 -8.93 35.32
C GLY A 29 16.04 -9.42 36.30
N SER A 30 16.39 -10.44 37.00
CA SER A 30 15.71 -11.28 37.96
C SER A 30 14.75 -10.60 38.95
N THR A 31 13.70 -11.34 39.28
CA THR A 31 12.71 -11.14 40.36
C THR A 31 13.35 -11.02 41.75
N THR A 32 13.06 -9.90 42.42
CA THR A 32 12.98 -9.85 43.88
C THR A 32 11.77 -9.03 44.30
N ASN A 33 10.88 -9.69 45.05
CA ASN A 33 9.71 -9.07 45.67
C ASN A 33 10.17 -8.02 46.70
N GLN A 34 9.92 -6.73 46.39
CA GLN A 34 9.86 -5.69 47.40
C GLN A 34 8.55 -4.95 47.31
N THR A 35 7.78 -5.01 48.39
CA THR A 35 6.55 -4.23 48.60
C THR A 35 6.87 -2.73 48.66
N VAL A 36 6.50 -1.98 47.62
CA VAL A 36 6.63 -0.51 47.56
C VAL A 36 5.39 0.13 48.17
N PRO A 37 5.51 1.14 49.06
CA PRO A 37 4.38 1.81 49.70
C PRO A 37 3.50 2.52 48.66
N LYS A 38 2.18 2.36 48.76
CA LYS A 38 1.15 2.91 47.81
C LYS A 38 1.18 4.45 47.63
N SER A 39 1.86 5.20 48.49
CA SER A 39 1.90 6.68 48.41
C SER A 39 2.92 7.23 47.38
N ALA A 40 4.01 6.51 47.08
CA ALA A 40 5.04 6.97 46.17
C ALA A 40 4.64 6.89 44.68
N THR A 41 3.79 5.91 44.33
CA THR A 41 3.31 5.73 42.93
C THR A 41 2.32 6.81 42.47
N THR A 42 1.56 7.40 43.39
CA THR A 42 0.57 8.44 43.06
C THR A 42 1.27 9.81 42.83
N GLN A 43 2.34 10.11 43.54
CA GLN A 43 3.10 11.37 43.37
C GLN A 43 3.93 11.39 42.09
N THR A 44 4.55 10.28 41.71
CA THR A 44 5.31 10.17 40.45
C THR A 44 4.43 10.25 39.21
N SER A 45 3.21 9.68 39.24
CA SER A 45 2.26 9.78 38.12
C SER A 45 1.69 11.19 37.93
N ASN A 46 1.40 11.90 39.03
CA ASN A 46 0.92 13.28 38.97
C ASN A 46 1.99 14.27 38.48
N ASN A 47 3.25 14.08 38.85
CA ASN A 47 4.38 14.88 38.33
C ASN A 47 4.58 14.67 36.83
N ASN A 48 4.41 13.45 36.31
CA ASN A 48 4.49 13.19 34.88
C ASN A 48 3.34 13.82 34.10
N MET A 49 2.10 13.77 34.62
CA MET A 49 0.95 14.42 33.98
C MET A 49 1.05 15.95 33.99
N SER A 50 1.60 16.55 35.04
CA SER A 50 1.85 17.99 35.08
C SER A 50 2.89 18.43 34.04
N LYS A 51 3.95 17.65 33.83
CA LYS A 51 4.95 17.88 32.76
C LYS A 51 4.32 17.75 31.36
N THR A 52 3.50 16.72 31.15
CA THR A 52 2.75 16.50 29.89
C THR A 52 1.78 17.67 29.64
N ALA A 53 1.05 18.15 30.66
CA ALA A 53 0.16 19.29 30.57
C ALA A 53 0.92 20.57 30.20
N HIS A 54 2.06 20.82 30.82
CA HIS A 54 2.90 21.97 30.51
C HIS A 54 3.42 21.91 29.05
N ALA A 55 3.87 20.75 28.58
CA ALA A 55 4.32 20.54 27.21
C ALA A 55 3.20 20.82 26.18
N LEU A 56 1.95 20.54 26.54
CA LEU A 56 0.76 20.83 25.74
C LEU A 56 0.19 22.26 25.92
N GLY A 57 0.83 23.12 26.70
CA GLY A 57 0.36 24.48 27.01
C GLY A 57 -0.86 24.52 27.92
N GLY A 58 -1.01 23.55 28.80
CA GLY A 58 -2.17 23.38 29.67
C GLY A 58 -1.83 23.24 31.14
N ILE A 59 -2.88 23.12 31.94
CA ILE A 59 -2.83 22.85 33.39
C ILE A 59 -3.50 21.50 33.66
N TYR A 60 -2.85 20.68 34.44
CA TYR A 60 -3.38 19.40 34.90
C TYR A 60 -4.14 19.53 36.21
N ASN A 61 -5.35 19.02 36.25
CA ASN A 61 -6.16 18.89 37.45
C ASN A 61 -6.20 17.42 37.88
N ALA A 62 -5.53 17.10 38.98
CA ALA A 62 -5.42 15.75 39.50
C ALA A 62 -6.74 15.16 40.05
N LYS A 63 -7.66 16.02 40.52
CA LYS A 63 -8.98 15.57 41.05
C LYS A 63 -9.89 15.05 39.93
N THR A 64 -9.88 15.73 38.77
CA THR A 64 -10.69 15.36 37.59
C THR A 64 -9.92 14.59 36.53
N ASN A 65 -8.62 14.40 36.73
CA ASN A 65 -7.68 13.83 35.77
C ASN A 65 -7.80 14.51 34.37
N THR A 66 -7.81 15.85 34.35
CA THR A 66 -8.04 16.65 33.16
C THR A 66 -6.87 17.60 32.91
N ILE A 67 -6.38 17.60 31.68
CA ILE A 67 -5.51 18.66 31.15
C ILE A 67 -6.39 19.66 30.40
N THR A 68 -6.41 20.91 30.84
CA THR A 68 -7.12 22.00 30.15
C THR A 68 -6.10 22.94 29.53
N LEU A 69 -6.13 23.11 28.21
CA LEU A 69 -5.22 24.02 27.52
C LEU A 69 -5.50 25.48 27.92
N LYS A 70 -4.43 26.23 28.16
CA LYS A 70 -4.47 27.64 28.55
C LYS A 70 -3.92 28.55 27.48
N SER A 71 -3.02 28.03 26.64
CA SER A 71 -2.37 28.78 25.55
C SER A 71 -2.34 27.98 24.26
N ASN A 72 -2.17 28.66 23.13
CA ASN A 72 -1.76 28.03 21.88
C ASN A 72 -0.32 27.54 22.01
N THR A 73 -0.06 26.34 21.52
CA THR A 73 1.24 25.70 21.72
C THR A 73 1.79 25.17 20.40
N LYS A 74 3.09 25.40 20.18
CA LYS A 74 3.86 24.79 19.09
C LYS A 74 4.73 23.69 19.68
N LEU A 75 4.50 22.45 19.27
CA LEU A 75 5.33 21.31 19.64
C LEU A 75 6.55 21.25 18.72
N SER A 76 7.73 21.11 19.30
CA SER A 76 8.99 20.88 18.56
C SER A 76 9.39 19.42 18.52
N LYS A 77 8.70 18.58 19.28
CA LYS A 77 8.95 17.13 19.40
C LYS A 77 7.69 16.37 19.80
N ASN A 78 7.80 15.03 19.83
CA ASN A 78 6.73 14.16 20.28
C ASN A 78 6.42 14.35 21.78
N VAL A 79 5.13 14.51 22.10
CA VAL A 79 4.62 14.53 23.49
C VAL A 79 3.93 13.19 23.76
N LYS A 80 4.47 12.41 24.68
CA LYS A 80 3.93 11.09 25.06
C LYS A 80 2.91 11.21 26.19
N ILE A 81 1.73 10.64 26.02
CA ILE A 81 0.69 10.46 27.03
C ILE A 81 0.69 8.98 27.44
N ASN A 82 1.40 8.69 28.52
CA ASN A 82 1.43 7.35 29.16
C ASN A 82 0.60 7.44 30.44
N ASN A 83 -0.59 6.84 30.44
CA ASN A 83 -1.48 6.94 31.60
C ASN A 83 -2.11 5.59 31.98
N ASN A 84 -2.26 5.41 33.31
CA ASN A 84 -2.89 4.23 33.92
C ASN A 84 -4.31 4.52 34.45
N LYS A 85 -4.81 5.74 34.24
CA LYS A 85 -6.14 6.21 34.65
C LYS A 85 -6.79 6.98 33.50
N SER A 86 -8.12 7.10 33.51
CA SER A 86 -8.82 7.92 32.53
C SER A 86 -8.27 9.34 32.50
N LEU A 87 -7.98 9.86 31.30
CA LEU A 87 -7.46 11.22 31.11
C LEU A 87 -8.33 11.99 30.12
N THR A 88 -8.65 13.22 30.45
CA THR A 88 -9.30 14.16 29.52
C THR A 88 -8.32 15.26 29.11
N LEU A 89 -8.14 15.46 27.80
CA LEU A 89 -7.53 16.64 27.22
C LEU A 89 -8.61 17.58 26.71
N ASN A 90 -8.83 18.70 27.37
CA ASN A 90 -9.77 19.73 26.97
C ASN A 90 -9.05 20.81 26.17
N MET A 91 -9.38 20.94 24.89
CA MET A 91 -8.78 21.90 23.96
C MET A 91 -9.08 23.36 24.32
N ASN A 92 -10.24 23.63 24.95
CA ASN A 92 -10.59 24.96 25.47
C ASN A 92 -10.37 26.11 24.48
N GLY A 93 -10.72 25.93 23.21
CA GLY A 93 -10.53 26.92 22.14
C GLY A 93 -9.09 27.11 21.67
N LYS A 94 -8.15 26.33 22.16
CA LYS A 94 -6.73 26.53 21.88
C LYS A 94 -6.24 25.73 20.68
N LYS A 95 -5.04 26.09 20.20
CA LYS A 95 -4.39 25.49 19.03
C LYS A 95 -3.10 24.76 19.45
N ILE A 96 -2.94 23.52 19.00
CA ILE A 96 -1.68 22.78 19.02
C ILE A 96 -1.13 22.74 17.59
N THR A 97 0.17 22.99 17.40
CA THR A 97 0.81 22.98 16.08
C THR A 97 2.15 22.26 16.12
N GLY A 98 2.48 21.56 15.04
CA GLY A 98 3.77 20.87 14.84
C GLY A 98 3.96 19.68 15.77
N GLY A 99 5.05 18.96 15.61
CA GLY A 99 5.38 17.77 16.39
C GLY A 99 4.35 16.66 16.30
N SER A 100 4.25 15.88 17.36
CA SER A 100 3.28 14.77 17.44
C SER A 100 2.83 14.50 18.87
N ILE A 101 1.71 13.79 19.01
CA ILE A 101 1.17 13.33 20.30
C ILE A 101 1.05 11.80 20.21
N THR A 102 1.82 11.09 21.03
CA THR A 102 1.68 9.64 21.17
C THR A 102 0.83 9.31 22.39
N ILE A 103 -0.24 8.56 22.17
CA ILE A 103 -1.15 8.07 23.20
C ILE A 103 -0.90 6.58 23.41
N ASN A 104 -0.21 6.26 24.49
CA ASN A 104 0.09 4.91 24.93
C ASN A 104 -0.61 4.66 26.28
N ASN A 105 -1.88 4.29 26.21
CA ASN A 105 -2.73 4.11 27.39
C ASN A 105 -3.10 2.65 27.61
N ALA A 106 -3.11 2.23 28.87
CA ALA A 106 -3.54 0.89 29.27
C ALA A 106 -5.05 0.66 28.99
N SER A 107 -5.46 -0.60 28.85
CA SER A 107 -6.82 -1.01 28.46
C SER A 107 -7.94 -0.39 29.33
N LYS A 108 -7.68 -0.17 30.61
CA LYS A 108 -8.64 0.42 31.58
C LYS A 108 -8.49 1.94 31.76
N ALA A 109 -7.64 2.60 30.97
CA ALA A 109 -7.28 4.02 31.11
C ALA A 109 -7.62 4.83 29.86
N PRO A 110 -8.91 5.09 29.55
CA PRO A 110 -9.29 5.82 28.34
C PRO A 110 -8.73 7.25 28.32
N VAL A 111 -8.39 7.72 27.12
CA VAL A 111 -8.05 9.12 26.84
C VAL A 111 -9.16 9.75 26.03
N ILE A 112 -9.61 10.95 26.43
CA ILE A 112 -10.62 11.72 25.73
C ILE A 112 -10.02 13.07 25.33
N ILE A 113 -10.00 13.38 24.04
CA ILE A 113 -9.69 14.70 23.52
C ILE A 113 -11.03 15.35 23.19
N LYS A 114 -11.35 16.49 23.85
CA LYS A 114 -12.67 17.12 23.71
C LYS A 114 -12.61 18.65 23.71
N GLY A 115 -13.78 19.24 23.46
CA GLY A 115 -13.99 20.68 23.41
C GLY A 115 -13.93 21.21 21.98
N HIS A 116 -13.57 22.49 21.81
CA HIS A 116 -13.35 23.14 20.52
C HIS A 116 -11.90 23.61 20.42
N GLY A 117 -11.35 23.64 19.21
CA GLY A 117 -9.95 24.03 19.00
C GLY A 117 -9.37 23.52 17.70
N LYS A 118 -8.03 23.60 17.58
CA LYS A 118 -7.33 23.18 16.35
C LYS A 118 -6.07 22.37 16.68
N ILE A 119 -5.87 21.28 15.95
CA ILE A 119 -4.63 20.50 15.94
C ILE A 119 -4.10 20.53 14.50
N ILE A 120 -2.97 21.22 14.28
CA ILE A 120 -2.48 21.56 12.93
C ILE A 120 -1.04 21.10 12.78
N ASN A 121 -0.75 20.35 11.71
CA ASN A 121 0.56 19.76 11.43
C ASN A 121 1.13 19.06 12.67
N CYS A 122 0.28 18.30 13.35
CA CYS A 122 0.59 17.53 14.53
C CYS A 122 -0.09 16.17 14.41
N GLN A 123 0.70 15.12 14.24
CA GLN A 123 0.19 13.75 14.13
C GLN A 123 -0.25 13.21 15.49
N ILE A 124 -1.25 12.36 15.49
CA ILE A 124 -1.71 11.62 16.67
C ILE A 124 -1.43 10.14 16.46
N PHE A 125 -0.55 9.59 17.28
CA PHE A 125 -0.23 8.16 17.30
C PHE A 125 -0.98 7.47 18.44
N LYS A 126 -1.78 6.47 18.12
CA LYS A 126 -2.50 5.64 19.10
C LYS A 126 -1.86 4.25 19.16
N TRP A 127 -1.11 3.97 20.23
CA TRP A 127 -0.28 2.77 20.37
C TRP A 127 -0.65 1.88 21.56
N GLY A 128 -1.49 2.27 22.45
CA GLY A 128 -1.83 1.47 23.64
C GLY A 128 -3.16 0.75 23.49
N SER A 129 -3.34 -0.37 24.19
CA SER A 129 -4.56 -1.20 24.18
C SER A 129 -5.82 -0.49 24.70
N GLY A 130 -5.66 0.68 25.32
CA GLY A 130 -6.77 1.46 25.86
C GLY A 130 -7.58 2.21 24.80
N LYS A 131 -8.67 2.84 25.25
CA LYS A 131 -9.58 3.58 24.38
C LYS A 131 -9.14 5.03 24.20
N LEU A 132 -9.10 5.51 22.95
CA LEU A 132 -9.04 6.92 22.59
C LEU A 132 -10.45 7.38 22.16
N THR A 133 -10.88 8.56 22.62
CA THR A 133 -12.11 9.21 22.13
C THR A 133 -11.79 10.62 21.67
N LEU A 134 -12.14 10.93 20.42
CA LEU A 134 -12.11 12.27 19.85
C LEU A 134 -13.54 12.80 19.86
N ASP A 135 -13.80 13.86 20.63
CA ASP A 135 -15.15 14.35 20.91
C ASP A 135 -15.16 15.88 21.01
N GLY A 136 -15.81 16.54 20.09
CA GLY A 136 -15.93 17.99 20.09
C GLY A 136 -15.71 18.61 18.71
N ASP A 137 -15.91 19.91 18.63
CA ASP A 137 -15.66 20.70 17.41
C ASP A 137 -14.18 21.05 17.31
N ILE A 138 -13.38 20.04 16.99
CA ILE A 138 -11.93 20.19 16.82
C ILE A 138 -11.58 20.02 15.34
N THR A 139 -10.81 20.99 14.83
CA THR A 139 -10.22 20.88 13.49
C THR A 139 -8.86 20.20 13.58
N TYR A 140 -8.73 19.06 12.93
CA TYR A 140 -7.49 18.32 12.71
C TYR A 140 -7.02 18.58 11.27
N LYS A 141 -5.82 19.13 11.07
CA LYS A 141 -5.29 19.40 9.73
C LYS A 141 -3.81 19.04 9.65
N HIS A 142 -3.41 18.35 8.60
CA HIS A 142 -2.01 18.10 8.27
C HIS A 142 -1.74 18.37 6.79
N SER A 143 -0.58 18.96 6.47
CA SER A 143 -0.21 19.35 5.11
C SER A 143 0.91 18.54 4.49
N SER A 144 1.54 17.65 5.26
CA SER A 144 2.67 16.84 4.81
C SER A 144 2.66 15.39 5.30
N GLU A 145 1.79 15.04 6.25
CA GLU A 145 1.74 13.70 6.85
C GLU A 145 0.31 13.31 7.18
N ASP A 146 0.11 12.01 7.51
CA ASP A 146 -1.16 11.51 8.01
C ASP A 146 -1.54 12.19 9.33
N ILE A 147 -2.85 12.27 9.61
CA ILE A 147 -3.33 12.92 10.84
C ILE A 147 -3.34 11.96 12.01
N LEU A 148 -3.89 10.76 11.81
CA LEU A 148 -4.16 9.79 12.87
C LEU A 148 -3.63 8.41 12.47
N LEU A 149 -2.67 7.91 13.23
CA LEU A 149 -2.11 6.57 13.06
C LEU A 149 -2.57 5.66 14.20
N LEU A 150 -3.23 4.56 13.84
CA LEU A 150 -3.80 3.60 14.78
C LEU A 150 -3.04 2.28 14.69
N ARG A 151 -2.48 1.82 15.82
CA ARG A 151 -1.72 0.55 15.88
C ARG A 151 -2.33 -0.48 16.81
N GLU A 152 -3.07 -0.05 17.84
CA GLU A 152 -3.59 -0.95 18.86
C GLU A 152 -4.80 -0.35 19.59
N GLY A 153 -5.71 -1.21 20.05
CA GLY A 153 -6.82 -0.86 20.92
C GLY A 153 -7.98 -0.18 20.20
N THR A 154 -8.75 0.62 20.93
CA THR A 154 -10.01 1.18 20.43
C THR A 154 -9.92 2.68 20.22
N THR A 155 -10.28 3.17 19.05
CA THR A 155 -10.48 4.60 18.77
C THR A 155 -11.94 4.90 18.45
N VAL A 156 -12.49 5.94 19.07
CA VAL A 156 -13.89 6.40 18.86
C VAL A 156 -13.85 7.85 18.42
N ILE A 157 -14.30 8.13 17.21
CA ILE A 157 -14.48 9.48 16.70
C ILE A 157 -15.98 9.81 16.78
N ARG A 158 -16.33 10.75 17.65
CA ARG A 158 -17.72 11.21 17.81
C ARG A 158 -18.02 12.43 16.98
N ASN A 159 -17.03 13.30 16.84
CA ASN A 159 -17.12 14.54 16.08
C ASN A 159 -15.71 15.07 15.74
N GLY A 160 -15.65 16.10 14.89
CA GLY A 160 -14.41 16.73 14.46
C GLY A 160 -14.36 16.91 12.95
N ASN A 161 -13.45 17.81 12.51
CA ASN A 161 -13.23 18.09 11.10
C ASN A 161 -11.77 17.75 10.77
N PHE A 162 -11.55 16.80 9.87
CA PHE A 162 -10.25 16.25 9.54
C PHE A 162 -9.87 16.63 8.10
N TYR A 163 -8.72 17.27 7.90
CA TYR A 163 -8.23 17.75 6.61
C TYR A 163 -6.81 17.28 6.36
N CYS A 164 -6.62 16.25 5.54
CA CYS A 164 -5.31 15.90 4.99
C CYS A 164 -5.17 16.51 3.60
N THR A 165 -4.18 17.38 3.40
CA THR A 165 -3.91 18.05 2.13
C THR A 165 -2.60 17.63 1.50
N ALA A 166 -1.89 16.68 2.11
CA ALA A 166 -0.67 16.09 1.59
C ALA A 166 -0.98 15.12 0.45
N LYS A 167 -0.17 15.16 -0.60
CA LYS A 167 -0.24 14.16 -1.68
C LYS A 167 0.25 12.81 -1.12
N ASN A 168 -0.47 11.72 -1.40
CA ASN A 168 -0.16 10.37 -0.94
C ASN A 168 -0.11 10.21 0.59
N LYS A 169 -0.97 10.93 1.31
CA LYS A 169 -1.14 10.80 2.76
C LYS A 169 -2.60 10.74 3.14
N ASP A 170 -2.91 10.00 4.19
CA ASP A 170 -4.26 9.68 4.62
C ASP A 170 -4.69 10.52 5.83
N ILE A 171 -5.99 10.70 6.00
CA ILE A 171 -6.52 11.26 7.25
C ILE A 171 -6.24 10.29 8.39
N LEU A 172 -6.45 9.01 8.11
CA LEU A 172 -6.33 7.95 9.08
C LEU A 172 -5.67 6.76 8.40
N TRP A 173 -4.63 6.27 9.05
CA TRP A 173 -3.92 5.06 8.65
C TRP A 173 -3.89 4.10 9.84
N SER A 174 -4.38 2.88 9.66
CA SER A 174 -4.18 1.79 10.61
C SER A 174 -3.09 0.87 10.09
N ASP A 175 -2.16 0.50 10.97
CA ASP A 175 -0.96 -0.25 10.62
C ASP A 175 -0.94 -1.63 11.28
N TYR A 176 -0.34 -2.59 10.60
CA TYR A 176 -0.15 -3.96 11.05
C TYR A 176 1.28 -4.13 11.58
N LEU A 177 1.44 -4.45 12.84
CA LEU A 177 2.75 -4.75 13.41
C LEU A 177 2.91 -6.18 13.95
N TYR A 178 1.83 -6.84 14.41
CA TYR A 178 1.86 -8.20 14.97
C TYR A 178 0.51 -8.91 14.80
N GLU A 179 0.53 -10.23 14.55
CA GLU A 179 -0.63 -11.10 14.29
C GLU A 179 -1.72 -11.14 15.37
N TYR A 180 -1.50 -10.57 16.55
CA TYR A 180 -2.38 -10.73 17.71
C TYR A 180 -3.07 -9.46 18.20
N ASP A 181 -2.73 -8.27 17.68
CA ASP A 181 -3.24 -6.99 18.17
C ASP A 181 -4.33 -6.44 17.25
N GLN A 182 -5.61 -6.58 17.64
CA GLN A 182 -6.74 -6.03 16.88
C GLN A 182 -6.94 -4.54 17.18
N THR A 183 -7.03 -3.74 16.11
CA THR A 183 -7.42 -2.33 16.15
C THR A 183 -8.93 -2.20 15.89
N TYR A 184 -9.59 -1.37 16.70
CA TYR A 184 -11.01 -1.07 16.54
C TYR A 184 -11.22 0.42 16.32
N LEU A 185 -11.92 0.79 15.24
CA LEU A 185 -12.29 2.17 14.94
C LEU A 185 -13.81 2.32 14.89
N TYR A 186 -14.34 3.26 15.65
CA TYR A 186 -15.75 3.61 15.65
C TYR A 186 -15.94 5.06 15.21
N ILE A 187 -16.44 5.29 14.01
CA ILE A 187 -16.82 6.60 13.49
C ILE A 187 -18.31 6.83 13.78
N LYS A 188 -18.57 7.66 14.77
CA LYS A 188 -19.93 8.02 15.21
C LYS A 188 -20.36 9.41 14.76
N GLY A 189 -19.49 10.14 14.04
CA GLY A 189 -19.71 11.46 13.48
C GLY A 189 -18.41 12.08 12.99
N GLY A 190 -18.47 13.33 12.55
CA GLY A 190 -17.33 14.08 12.02
C GLY A 190 -17.31 14.17 10.49
N ASN A 191 -16.46 15.06 9.99
CA ASN A 191 -16.24 15.29 8.57
C ASN A 191 -14.78 15.03 8.23
N PHE A 192 -14.55 14.20 7.21
CA PHE A 192 -13.25 13.71 6.81
C PHE A 192 -12.98 14.14 5.36
N HIS A 193 -11.97 15.00 5.16
CA HIS A 193 -11.58 15.57 3.86
C HIS A 193 -10.24 14.98 3.44
N GLY A 194 -10.26 13.81 2.80
CA GLY A 194 -9.13 13.01 2.32
C GLY A 194 -9.39 11.52 2.56
N ASP A 195 -8.42 10.69 2.22
CA ASP A 195 -8.57 9.24 2.20
C ASP A 195 -8.35 8.59 3.58
N ILE A 196 -8.82 7.36 3.73
CA ILE A 196 -8.64 6.50 4.92
C ILE A 196 -8.06 5.18 4.46
N TYR A 197 -6.95 4.74 5.06
CA TYR A 197 -6.34 3.44 4.81
C TYR A 197 -6.49 2.53 6.03
N LEU A 198 -7.07 1.33 5.84
CA LEU A 198 -7.41 0.38 6.88
C LEU A 198 -6.68 -0.95 6.66
N SER A 199 -5.77 -1.28 7.57
CA SER A 199 -5.08 -2.56 7.64
C SER A 199 -5.25 -3.15 9.04
N ASN A 200 -5.65 -4.40 9.15
CA ASN A 200 -5.92 -5.13 10.40
C ASN A 200 -6.82 -4.35 11.39
N CYS A 201 -7.86 -3.70 10.88
CA CYS A 201 -8.73 -2.84 11.66
C CYS A 201 -10.21 -3.21 11.46
N ALA A 202 -10.91 -3.46 12.56
CA ALA A 202 -12.37 -3.56 12.53
C ALA A 202 -12.98 -2.15 12.66
N THR A 203 -13.52 -1.63 11.56
CA THR A 203 -14.03 -0.26 11.46
C THR A 203 -15.54 -0.22 11.37
N TYR A 204 -16.17 0.57 12.24
CA TYR A 204 -17.63 0.74 12.32
C TYR A 204 -18.02 2.18 12.04
N ILE A 205 -18.72 2.43 10.93
CA ILE A 205 -19.21 3.76 10.52
C ILE A 205 -20.70 3.86 10.81
N LYS A 206 -21.08 4.71 11.77
CA LYS A 206 -22.48 4.96 12.13
C LYS A 206 -23.03 6.29 11.62
N LYS A 207 -22.17 7.30 11.54
CA LYS A 207 -22.50 8.66 11.06
C LYS A 207 -21.22 9.36 10.61
N GLY A 208 -21.38 10.51 9.96
CA GLY A 208 -20.28 11.33 9.45
C GLY A 208 -20.22 11.37 7.95
N THR A 209 -19.36 12.22 7.42
CA THR A 209 -19.14 12.39 5.97
C THR A 209 -17.67 12.22 5.66
N LEU A 210 -17.36 11.34 4.72
CA LEU A 210 -16.03 11.15 4.17
C LEU A 210 -16.06 11.57 2.69
N ASP A 211 -15.29 12.57 2.30
CA ASP A 211 -15.18 12.99 0.90
C ASP A 211 -13.99 12.36 0.15
N GLY A 212 -13.22 11.52 0.81
CA GLY A 212 -12.15 10.69 0.26
C GLY A 212 -12.58 9.25 0.00
N LYS A 213 -11.60 8.43 -0.38
CA LYS A 213 -11.70 6.98 -0.56
C LYS A 213 -11.45 6.24 0.74
N ILE A 214 -11.97 5.03 0.85
CA ILE A 214 -11.55 4.05 1.85
C ILE A 214 -10.75 2.96 1.13
N TYR A 215 -9.52 2.77 1.53
CA TYR A 215 -8.67 1.67 1.09
C TYR A 215 -8.65 0.59 2.17
N LEU A 216 -8.87 -0.66 1.78
CA LEU A 216 -8.91 -1.82 2.67
C LEU A 216 -7.81 -2.80 2.28
N TYR A 217 -7.00 -3.21 3.26
CA TYR A 217 -5.98 -4.24 3.07
C TYR A 217 -6.40 -5.56 3.77
N CYS A 218 -6.79 -5.49 5.04
CA CYS A 218 -7.34 -6.63 5.78
C CYS A 218 -8.22 -6.15 6.95
N GLY A 219 -9.05 -7.04 7.52
CA GLY A 219 -9.91 -6.72 8.66
C GLY A 219 -11.39 -6.66 8.32
N GLY A 220 -12.13 -5.67 8.82
CA GLY A 220 -13.57 -5.56 8.58
C GLY A 220 -14.09 -4.12 8.53
N LEU A 221 -14.98 -3.83 7.60
CA LEU A 221 -15.66 -2.55 7.47
C LEU A 221 -17.18 -2.72 7.62
N TYR A 222 -17.76 -2.13 8.66
CA TYR A 222 -19.18 -2.22 9.02
C TYR A 222 -19.83 -0.86 8.89
N ILE A 223 -20.65 -0.66 7.84
CA ILE A 223 -21.32 0.61 7.53
C ILE A 223 -22.78 0.53 7.96
N GLN A 224 -23.13 1.26 9.00
CA GLN A 224 -24.48 1.35 9.55
C GLN A 224 -25.14 2.70 9.24
N GLY A 225 -24.39 3.68 8.76
CA GLY A 225 -24.85 5.01 8.40
C GLY A 225 -23.71 5.91 7.93
N GLY A 226 -23.99 7.20 7.73
CA GLY A 226 -23.03 8.16 7.20
C GLY A 226 -22.99 8.22 5.68
N THR A 227 -22.03 8.99 5.14
CA THR A 227 -21.86 9.17 3.69
C THR A 227 -20.40 9.06 3.30
N ILE A 228 -20.09 8.21 2.33
CA ILE A 228 -18.78 8.04 1.71
C ILE A 228 -18.91 8.53 0.26
N GLN A 229 -18.09 9.52 -0.15
CA GLN A 229 -18.27 10.22 -1.41
C GLN A 229 -17.49 9.60 -2.58
N LYS A 230 -16.35 8.92 -2.33
CA LYS A 230 -15.43 8.45 -3.37
C LYS A 230 -15.18 6.93 -3.37
N GLY A 231 -16.07 6.17 -2.76
CA GLY A 231 -16.06 4.71 -2.85
C GLY A 231 -15.12 3.99 -1.89
N ILE A 232 -15.08 2.67 -2.07
CA ILE A 232 -14.32 1.71 -1.24
C ILE A 232 -13.51 0.84 -2.18
N TYR A 233 -12.22 0.73 -1.92
CA TYR A 233 -11.27 0.04 -2.78
C TYR A 233 -10.49 -0.99 -1.99
N ASP A 234 -10.54 -2.19 -2.46
CA ASP A 234 -9.69 -3.28 -2.02
C ASP A 234 -8.25 -3.04 -2.47
N THR A 235 -7.32 -3.20 -1.55
CA THR A 235 -5.87 -3.15 -1.80
C THR A 235 -5.18 -4.35 -1.17
N SER A 236 -5.95 -5.40 -0.83
CA SER A 236 -5.44 -6.62 -0.26
C SER A 236 -4.56 -7.39 -1.25
N ASP A 237 -3.62 -8.15 -0.72
CA ASP A 237 -2.87 -9.17 -1.46
C ASP A 237 -3.56 -10.53 -1.31
N ASP A 238 -3.02 -11.55 -1.99
CA ASP A 238 -3.59 -12.90 -2.05
C ASP A 238 -3.74 -13.60 -0.68
N ASP A 239 -2.98 -13.17 0.33
CA ASP A 239 -2.99 -13.76 1.68
C ASP A 239 -3.87 -12.96 2.67
N SER A 240 -4.43 -11.82 2.25
CA SER A 240 -5.21 -10.91 3.10
C SER A 240 -6.71 -11.05 2.81
N SER A 241 -7.53 -11.11 3.83
CA SER A 241 -8.99 -11.12 3.67
C SER A 241 -9.67 -10.06 4.51
N PHE A 242 -10.74 -9.50 3.98
CA PHE A 242 -11.63 -8.63 4.74
C PHE A 242 -13.10 -8.85 4.43
N LYS A 243 -13.94 -8.25 5.27
CA LYS A 243 -15.39 -8.25 5.11
C LYS A 243 -15.93 -6.84 5.09
N ILE A 244 -16.80 -6.55 4.11
CA ILE A 244 -17.63 -5.33 4.10
C ILE A 244 -19.07 -5.72 4.44
N ASP A 245 -19.62 -5.09 5.46
CA ASP A 245 -21.03 -5.27 5.89
C ASP A 245 -21.75 -3.92 5.86
N ILE A 246 -22.75 -3.77 4.98
CA ILE A 246 -23.50 -2.54 4.78
C ILE A 246 -24.93 -2.76 5.20
N SER A 247 -25.30 -2.22 6.35
CA SER A 247 -26.70 -2.24 6.84
C SER A 247 -27.39 -0.86 6.74
N GLY A 248 -26.67 0.18 6.34
CA GLY A 248 -27.20 1.53 6.15
C GLY A 248 -26.19 2.50 5.56
N GLY A 249 -26.56 3.80 5.49
CA GLY A 249 -25.69 4.85 4.97
C GLY A 249 -25.73 5.00 3.44
N LYS A 250 -24.82 5.83 2.92
CA LYS A 250 -24.71 6.13 1.50
C LYS A 250 -23.26 6.06 1.04
N ILE A 251 -23.01 5.37 -0.07
CA ILE A 251 -21.74 5.34 -0.78
C ILE A 251 -22.03 5.92 -2.17
N LEU A 252 -21.35 7.01 -2.51
CA LEU A 252 -21.63 7.80 -3.72
C LEU A 252 -20.59 7.57 -4.83
N ASP A 253 -19.94 6.41 -4.80
CA ASP A 253 -19.07 5.89 -5.83
C ASP A 253 -19.01 4.36 -5.72
N GLN A 254 -18.19 3.70 -6.53
CA GLN A 254 -18.10 2.25 -6.61
C GLN A 254 -17.49 1.58 -5.38
N ILE A 255 -17.76 0.29 -5.25
CA ILE A 255 -17.02 -0.64 -4.42
C ILE A 255 -16.23 -1.58 -5.34
N VAL A 256 -14.93 -1.65 -5.14
CA VAL A 256 -14.02 -2.56 -5.86
C VAL A 256 -13.48 -3.59 -4.89
N LEU A 257 -13.64 -4.86 -5.22
CA LEU A 257 -13.22 -6.02 -4.43
C LEU A 257 -12.21 -6.85 -5.23
N HIS A 258 -11.22 -7.39 -4.54
CA HIS A 258 -10.24 -8.33 -5.08
C HIS A 258 -10.11 -9.56 -4.15
N ASN A 259 -9.51 -10.62 -4.60
CA ASN A 259 -8.94 -11.69 -3.78
C ASN A 259 -9.84 -12.35 -2.71
N GLY A 260 -11.07 -12.77 -3.05
CA GLY A 260 -11.86 -13.59 -2.14
C GLY A 260 -12.57 -12.86 -1.00
N ASN A 261 -12.69 -11.55 -1.08
CA ASN A 261 -13.29 -10.74 -0.03
C ASN A 261 -14.82 -10.79 -0.01
N GLU A 262 -15.42 -10.64 1.17
CA GLU A 262 -16.87 -10.76 1.38
C GLU A 262 -17.54 -9.39 1.43
N LEU A 263 -18.61 -9.20 0.63
CA LEU A 263 -19.53 -8.06 0.71
C LEU A 263 -20.92 -8.53 1.08
N ILE A 264 -21.44 -8.05 2.19
CA ILE A 264 -22.85 -8.23 2.58
C ILE A 264 -23.55 -6.88 2.60
N MET A 265 -24.68 -6.76 1.89
CA MET A 265 -25.52 -5.57 1.91
C MET A 265 -26.94 -5.95 2.35
N SER A 266 -27.34 -5.50 3.53
CA SER A 266 -28.69 -5.66 4.06
C SER A 266 -29.51 -4.36 4.04
N GLY A 267 -28.88 -3.22 3.77
CA GLY A 267 -29.52 -1.91 3.70
C GLY A 267 -28.61 -0.84 3.11
N GLY A 268 -29.04 0.42 3.12
CA GLY A 268 -28.26 1.54 2.60
C GLY A 268 -28.36 1.75 1.09
N ILE A 269 -27.54 2.65 0.57
CA ILE A 269 -27.53 3.04 -0.85
C ILE A 269 -26.09 3.06 -1.34
N ILE A 270 -25.81 2.40 -2.46
CA ILE A 270 -24.58 2.54 -3.23
C ILE A 270 -24.95 3.13 -4.58
N GLN A 271 -24.33 4.23 -4.97
CA GLN A 271 -24.59 4.91 -6.24
C GLN A 271 -23.28 5.29 -6.90
N SER A 272 -23.12 4.94 -8.18
CA SER A 272 -21.91 5.26 -8.95
C SER A 272 -22.25 5.62 -10.41
N ASP A 273 -21.41 6.45 -11.02
CA ASP A 273 -21.36 6.74 -12.45
C ASP A 273 -20.22 5.99 -13.16
N GLN A 274 -19.55 5.08 -12.48
CA GLN A 274 -18.55 4.20 -13.05
C GLN A 274 -19.18 3.05 -13.86
N ASP A 275 -18.37 2.24 -14.54
CA ASP A 275 -18.83 1.12 -15.36
C ASP A 275 -19.66 0.11 -14.56
N ALA A 276 -19.26 -0.17 -13.33
CA ALA A 276 -20.02 -0.97 -12.38
C ALA A 276 -20.13 -0.24 -11.04
N VAL A 277 -21.24 -0.43 -10.33
CA VAL A 277 -21.42 0.09 -8.98
C VAL A 277 -20.70 -0.78 -7.95
N ILE A 278 -20.78 -2.09 -8.12
CA ILE A 278 -19.97 -3.07 -7.40
C ILE A 278 -19.19 -3.85 -8.45
N GLN A 279 -17.87 -3.82 -8.32
CA GLN A 279 -16.96 -4.57 -9.16
C GLN A 279 -16.19 -5.57 -8.31
N SER A 280 -16.10 -6.80 -8.77
CA SER A 280 -15.30 -7.84 -8.13
C SER A 280 -14.48 -8.56 -9.20
N ASP A 281 -13.17 -8.54 -9.02
CA ASP A 281 -12.20 -9.25 -9.82
C ASP A 281 -11.53 -10.31 -8.94
N MET A 282 -11.81 -11.58 -9.21
CA MET A 282 -11.22 -12.69 -8.45
C MET A 282 -10.17 -13.40 -9.27
N PRO A 283 -8.98 -13.72 -8.71
CA PRO A 283 -8.01 -14.55 -9.39
C PRO A 283 -8.55 -15.96 -9.61
N GLU A 284 -8.04 -16.59 -10.67
CA GLU A 284 -8.14 -18.04 -10.79
C GLU A 284 -7.15 -18.70 -9.84
N GLY A 285 -7.56 -19.80 -9.22
CA GLY A 285 -6.63 -20.83 -8.81
C GLY A 285 -6.54 -21.18 -7.35
N ASP A 286 -7.21 -20.51 -6.45
CA ASP A 286 -7.27 -21.00 -5.08
C ASP A 286 -8.62 -21.67 -4.81
N GLU A 287 -8.61 -23.02 -4.60
CA GLU A 287 -9.80 -23.79 -4.25
C GLU A 287 -10.49 -23.32 -2.95
N TYR A 288 -9.87 -22.38 -2.22
CA TYR A 288 -10.27 -22.00 -0.87
C TYR A 288 -10.66 -20.50 -0.69
N SER A 289 -10.37 -19.64 -1.65
CA SER A 289 -10.73 -18.22 -1.54
C SER A 289 -11.85 -17.85 -2.53
N HIS A 290 -13.10 -18.03 -2.10
CA HIS A 290 -14.24 -17.54 -2.85
C HIS A 290 -14.67 -16.19 -2.30
N GLY A 291 -14.69 -15.14 -3.14
CA GLY A 291 -15.37 -13.90 -2.80
C GLY A 291 -16.87 -14.12 -2.84
N ASP A 292 -17.57 -13.52 -1.90
CA ASP A 292 -19.01 -13.61 -1.80
C ASP A 292 -19.64 -12.22 -1.84
N ILE A 293 -20.57 -12.00 -2.77
CA ILE A 293 -21.43 -10.81 -2.78
C ILE A 293 -22.83 -11.24 -2.39
N ARG A 294 -23.30 -10.83 -1.20
CA ARG A 294 -24.64 -11.14 -0.70
C ARG A 294 -25.46 -9.87 -0.58
N ILE A 295 -26.47 -9.70 -1.45
CA ILE A 295 -27.40 -8.57 -1.41
C ILE A 295 -28.73 -9.06 -0.81
N GLN A 296 -28.95 -8.68 0.44
CA GLN A 296 -30.12 -9.04 1.22
C GLN A 296 -31.16 -7.90 1.31
N GLY A 297 -30.74 -6.68 0.92
CA GLY A 297 -31.58 -5.48 0.94
C GLY A 297 -30.80 -4.24 0.48
N GLY A 298 -31.44 -3.08 0.57
CA GLY A 298 -30.85 -1.80 0.17
C GLY A 298 -31.03 -1.47 -1.31
N THR A 299 -30.28 -0.49 -1.82
CA THR A 299 -30.41 -0.03 -3.21
C THR A 299 -29.04 0.20 -3.83
N ILE A 300 -28.82 -0.42 -4.99
CA ILE A 300 -27.63 -0.24 -5.83
C ILE A 300 -28.07 0.57 -7.05
N ILE A 301 -27.39 1.70 -7.32
CA ILE A 301 -27.78 2.67 -8.33
C ILE A 301 -26.62 2.90 -9.31
N SER A 302 -26.78 2.45 -10.56
CA SER A 302 -25.91 2.86 -11.65
C SER A 302 -26.44 4.16 -12.28
N ALA A 303 -25.59 5.17 -12.38
CA ALA A 303 -25.90 6.44 -13.03
C ALA A 303 -25.24 6.59 -14.41
N LYS A 304 -24.62 5.53 -14.92
CA LYS A 304 -23.93 5.49 -16.21
C LYS A 304 -24.78 4.82 -17.29
N GLU A 305 -24.82 5.41 -18.48
CA GLU A 305 -25.35 4.76 -19.69
C GLU A 305 -24.49 3.53 -20.01
N ASN A 306 -25.09 2.39 -20.26
CA ASN A 306 -24.46 1.06 -20.40
C ASN A 306 -23.72 0.55 -19.16
N GLY A 307 -23.90 1.18 -17.99
CA GLY A 307 -23.30 0.74 -16.74
C GLY A 307 -23.99 -0.50 -16.16
N TYR A 308 -23.25 -1.23 -15.33
CA TYR A 308 -23.71 -2.41 -14.60
C TYR A 308 -24.09 -2.05 -13.17
N GLY A 309 -25.00 -2.79 -12.57
CA GLY A 309 -25.20 -2.77 -11.10
C GLY A 309 -24.09 -3.51 -10.39
N ILE A 310 -23.90 -4.79 -10.74
CA ILE A 310 -22.81 -5.64 -10.24
C ILE A 310 -22.10 -6.24 -11.45
N LYS A 311 -20.76 -6.13 -11.46
CA LYS A 311 -19.89 -6.80 -12.44
C LYS A 311 -18.89 -7.63 -11.66
N ALA A 312 -18.97 -8.94 -11.79
CA ALA A 312 -18.19 -9.86 -10.98
C ALA A 312 -17.50 -10.94 -11.84
N VAL A 313 -16.28 -11.25 -11.44
CA VAL A 313 -15.46 -12.30 -12.05
C VAL A 313 -15.14 -13.33 -10.97
N ASN A 314 -15.38 -14.62 -11.25
CA ASN A 314 -15.14 -15.74 -10.34
C ASN A 314 -15.67 -15.55 -8.90
N THR A 315 -16.77 -14.84 -8.73
CA THR A 315 -17.36 -14.47 -7.43
C THR A 315 -18.74 -15.12 -7.28
N GLU A 316 -19.03 -15.69 -6.11
CA GLU A 316 -20.39 -16.16 -5.78
C GLU A 316 -21.28 -14.95 -5.48
N ILE A 317 -22.49 -14.92 -6.06
CA ILE A 317 -23.45 -13.83 -5.86
C ILE A 317 -24.75 -14.41 -5.35
N GLU A 318 -25.21 -13.95 -4.19
CA GLU A 318 -26.51 -14.27 -3.62
C GLU A 318 -27.37 -13.01 -3.52
N LEU A 319 -28.50 -13.00 -4.22
CA LEU A 319 -29.45 -11.91 -4.23
C LEU A 319 -30.74 -12.37 -3.55
N SER A 320 -30.95 -11.99 -2.31
CA SER A 320 -32.14 -12.37 -1.54
C SER A 320 -33.09 -11.22 -1.25
N GLY A 321 -32.73 -9.98 -1.61
CA GLY A 321 -33.59 -8.79 -1.49
C GLY A 321 -32.95 -7.54 -2.05
N GLY A 322 -33.67 -6.42 -2.04
CA GLY A 322 -33.17 -5.12 -2.45
C GLY A 322 -33.52 -4.71 -3.90
N THR A 323 -32.97 -3.58 -4.31
CA THR A 323 -33.21 -3.00 -5.63
C THR A 323 -31.91 -2.65 -6.32
N ILE A 324 -31.72 -3.10 -7.56
CA ILE A 324 -30.64 -2.71 -8.44
C ILE A 324 -31.27 -1.91 -9.59
N LYS A 325 -30.88 -0.64 -9.76
CA LYS A 325 -31.47 0.23 -10.78
C LYS A 325 -30.43 1.05 -11.54
N ASN A 326 -30.74 1.33 -12.81
CA ASN A 326 -30.02 2.30 -13.63
C ASN A 326 -30.89 3.54 -13.84
N THR A 327 -30.37 4.73 -13.54
CA THR A 327 -31.13 5.98 -13.59
C THR A 327 -31.23 6.56 -14.97
N THR A 328 -30.40 6.13 -15.91
CA THR A 328 -30.49 6.56 -17.33
C THR A 328 -31.58 5.81 -18.09
N GLY A 329 -32.06 4.68 -17.56
CA GLY A 329 -32.95 3.76 -18.25
C GLY A 329 -32.29 2.98 -19.39
N LYS A 330 -30.97 3.08 -19.53
CA LYS A 330 -30.15 2.45 -20.56
C LYS A 330 -28.95 1.70 -19.97
N GLY A 331 -29.12 1.10 -18.79
CA GLY A 331 -28.12 0.23 -18.19
C GLY A 331 -27.88 -1.01 -19.04
N ASN A 332 -26.68 -1.58 -18.99
CA ASN A 332 -26.34 -2.83 -19.68
C ASN A 332 -27.05 -4.01 -19.01
N THR A 333 -26.40 -4.70 -18.14
CA THR A 333 -26.95 -5.82 -17.36
C THR A 333 -26.95 -5.45 -15.87
N ALA A 334 -28.05 -5.76 -15.16
CA ALA A 334 -28.12 -5.46 -13.74
C ALA A 334 -27.04 -6.22 -12.96
N VAL A 335 -26.86 -7.50 -13.26
CA VAL A 335 -25.82 -8.35 -12.68
C VAL A 335 -25.11 -9.11 -13.78
N TYR A 336 -23.90 -8.71 -14.07
CA TYR A 336 -22.99 -9.38 -15.01
C TYR A 336 -22.00 -10.22 -14.23
N SER A 337 -22.06 -11.53 -14.37
CA SER A 337 -21.15 -12.47 -13.75
C SER A 337 -20.44 -13.29 -14.82
N VAL A 338 -19.13 -13.36 -14.73
CA VAL A 338 -18.31 -14.17 -15.63
C VAL A 338 -17.47 -15.12 -14.81
N ARG A 339 -17.46 -16.38 -15.23
CA ARG A 339 -16.56 -17.41 -14.70
C ARG A 339 -15.54 -17.77 -15.74
N TYR A 340 -14.28 -17.72 -15.34
CA TYR A 340 -13.16 -18.11 -16.17
C TYR A 340 -12.56 -19.40 -15.63
N ASN A 341 -12.33 -20.37 -16.55
CA ASN A 341 -11.65 -21.65 -16.30
C ASN A 341 -12.34 -22.72 -15.43
N ASN A 342 -11.78 -23.94 -15.45
CA ASN A 342 -12.45 -25.16 -15.07
C ASN A 342 -12.50 -25.49 -13.57
N ASN A 343 -11.82 -24.75 -12.70
CA ASN A 343 -11.63 -25.17 -11.31
C ASN A 343 -12.75 -24.75 -10.36
N VAL A 344 -13.66 -23.89 -10.80
CA VAL A 344 -14.74 -23.37 -9.95
C VAL A 344 -16.08 -23.78 -10.52
N LYS A 345 -16.43 -25.08 -10.33
CA LYS A 345 -17.68 -25.65 -10.84
C LYS A 345 -18.94 -25.11 -10.15
N ASP A 346 -18.82 -24.56 -8.94
CA ASP A 346 -19.95 -24.31 -8.06
C ASP A 346 -20.24 -22.82 -7.81
N ILE A 347 -19.52 -21.88 -8.42
CA ILE A 347 -19.85 -20.45 -8.33
C ILE A 347 -21.12 -20.15 -9.13
N ASN A 348 -22.16 -19.70 -8.45
CA ASN A 348 -23.47 -19.45 -9.03
C ASN A 348 -24.01 -18.07 -8.64
N VAL A 349 -24.79 -17.47 -9.52
CA VAL A 349 -25.68 -16.36 -9.15
C VAL A 349 -27.00 -16.94 -8.68
N LYS A 350 -27.25 -16.87 -7.38
CA LYS A 350 -28.52 -17.27 -6.76
C LYS A 350 -29.39 -16.03 -6.59
N LYS A 351 -30.59 -16.04 -7.14
CA LYS A 351 -31.56 -14.95 -7.06
C LYS A 351 -32.91 -15.45 -6.57
N ASN A 352 -33.58 -14.70 -5.70
CA ASN A 352 -34.98 -14.89 -5.38
C ASN A 352 -35.88 -13.75 -5.93
N ASP A 353 -37.20 -13.91 -5.82
CA ASP A 353 -38.19 -12.97 -6.38
C ASP A 353 -38.30 -11.64 -5.59
N ALA A 354 -37.64 -11.51 -4.45
CA ALA A 354 -37.61 -10.27 -3.65
C ALA A 354 -36.65 -9.20 -4.21
N VAL A 355 -35.88 -9.53 -5.28
CA VAL A 355 -34.92 -8.61 -5.90
C VAL A 355 -35.53 -7.92 -7.12
N SER A 356 -35.49 -6.59 -7.13
CA SER A 356 -35.99 -5.77 -8.22
C SER A 356 -34.86 -5.24 -9.10
N PHE A 357 -34.98 -5.38 -10.43
CA PHE A 357 -34.10 -4.78 -11.41
C PHE A 357 -34.83 -3.73 -12.23
N ILE A 358 -34.26 -2.54 -12.38
CA ILE A 358 -34.93 -1.41 -13.03
C ILE A 358 -33.97 -0.66 -13.96
N GLY A 359 -34.37 -0.45 -15.22
CA GLY A 359 -33.65 0.41 -16.17
C GLY A 359 -32.42 -0.24 -16.81
N PHE A 360 -32.33 -1.56 -16.83
CA PHE A 360 -31.31 -2.32 -17.54
C PHE A 360 -31.86 -3.01 -18.78
N GLN A 361 -31.00 -3.30 -19.74
CA GLN A 361 -31.35 -4.06 -20.95
C GLN A 361 -31.57 -5.54 -20.63
N SER A 362 -30.86 -6.08 -19.64
CA SER A 362 -31.07 -7.43 -19.11
C SER A 362 -30.85 -7.46 -17.60
N ASP A 363 -31.51 -8.40 -16.92
CA ASP A 363 -31.44 -8.55 -15.47
C ASP A 363 -30.14 -9.25 -15.06
N LEU A 364 -29.83 -10.36 -15.71
CA LEU A 364 -28.74 -11.23 -15.35
C LEU A 364 -28.04 -11.79 -16.59
N ASN A 365 -26.74 -11.70 -16.61
CA ASN A 365 -25.89 -12.39 -17.56
C ASN A 365 -24.81 -13.16 -16.78
N ASN A 366 -24.87 -14.50 -16.86
CA ASN A 366 -23.92 -15.41 -16.23
C ASN A 366 -23.21 -16.20 -17.32
N LEU A 367 -21.96 -15.85 -17.60
CA LEU A 367 -21.17 -16.39 -18.69
C LEU A 367 -20.04 -17.30 -18.14
N TYR A 368 -19.78 -18.39 -18.86
CA TYR A 368 -18.61 -19.21 -18.67
C TYR A 368 -17.67 -19.06 -19.86
N LYS A 369 -16.47 -18.58 -19.62
CA LYS A 369 -15.45 -18.39 -20.67
C LYS A 369 -14.22 -19.22 -20.34
N LYS A 370 -13.94 -20.25 -21.15
CA LYS A 370 -12.74 -21.08 -20.99
C LYS A 370 -11.53 -20.38 -21.60
N ASN A 371 -10.37 -20.46 -20.93
CA ASN A 371 -9.09 -19.88 -21.36
C ASN A 371 -9.11 -18.36 -21.56
N TYR A 372 -9.91 -17.64 -20.79
CA TYR A 372 -9.87 -16.18 -20.73
C TYR A 372 -9.08 -15.72 -19.51
N CYS A 373 -8.29 -14.69 -19.68
CA CYS A 373 -7.49 -14.04 -18.64
C CYS A 373 -7.75 -12.52 -18.56
N GLY A 374 -8.79 -12.05 -19.21
CA GLY A 374 -9.33 -10.71 -19.22
C GLY A 374 -10.73 -10.73 -19.81
N GLU A 375 -11.45 -9.60 -19.78
CA GLU A 375 -12.82 -9.56 -20.28
C GLU A 375 -12.93 -10.00 -21.76
N ASN A 376 -12.00 -9.51 -22.59
CA ASN A 376 -11.85 -9.87 -24.00
C ASN A 376 -10.42 -10.34 -24.33
N VAL A 377 -9.68 -10.79 -23.33
CA VAL A 377 -8.33 -11.34 -23.45
C VAL A 377 -8.37 -12.82 -23.13
N GLN A 378 -7.78 -13.62 -23.99
CA GLN A 378 -7.73 -15.08 -23.87
C GLN A 378 -6.29 -15.58 -23.97
N TYR A 379 -6.06 -16.79 -23.48
CA TYR A 379 -4.78 -17.45 -23.58
C TYR A 379 -4.88 -18.81 -24.29
N HIS A 380 -3.80 -19.16 -24.95
CA HIS A 380 -3.62 -20.48 -25.57
C HIS A 380 -2.20 -20.96 -25.33
N LEU A 381 -2.06 -22.15 -24.73
CA LEU A 381 -0.77 -22.82 -24.57
C LEU A 381 -0.62 -23.94 -25.61
N ASP A 382 0.41 -23.85 -26.44
CA ASP A 382 0.74 -24.88 -27.43
C ASP A 382 1.56 -26.04 -26.82
N ASP A 383 1.76 -27.10 -27.61
CA ASP A 383 2.51 -28.30 -27.20
C ASP A 383 4.02 -28.00 -27.01
N ASN A 384 4.54 -26.91 -27.53
CA ASN A 384 5.95 -26.50 -27.41
C ASN A 384 6.19 -25.68 -26.12
N GLY A 385 5.13 -25.29 -25.42
CA GLY A 385 5.17 -24.49 -24.21
C GLY A 385 5.15 -22.99 -24.50
N THR A 386 4.62 -22.55 -25.65
CA THR A 386 4.38 -21.14 -25.93
C THR A 386 2.97 -20.78 -25.51
N LEU A 387 2.87 -19.87 -24.54
CA LEU A 387 1.63 -19.25 -24.10
C LEU A 387 1.39 -17.98 -24.92
N THR A 388 0.35 -17.99 -25.74
CA THR A 388 -0.11 -16.82 -26.50
C THR A 388 -1.25 -16.14 -25.78
N ILE A 389 -1.11 -14.84 -25.50
CA ILE A 389 -2.14 -13.99 -24.93
C ILE A 389 -2.69 -13.11 -26.06
N SER A 390 -3.98 -13.19 -26.35
CA SER A 390 -4.60 -12.51 -27.50
C SER A 390 -5.92 -11.87 -27.13
N GLY A 391 -6.38 -10.92 -27.95
CA GLY A 391 -7.62 -10.20 -27.74
C GLY A 391 -7.44 -8.71 -27.58
N SER A 392 -8.29 -8.06 -26.79
CA SER A 392 -8.24 -6.60 -26.61
C SER A 392 -8.56 -6.17 -25.17
N GLY A 393 -7.82 -5.19 -24.67
CA GLY A 393 -7.97 -4.67 -23.32
C GLY A 393 -7.00 -5.30 -22.32
N ASP A 394 -7.31 -5.18 -21.04
CA ASP A 394 -6.46 -5.59 -19.96
C ASP A 394 -6.67 -7.07 -19.58
N MET A 395 -5.59 -7.72 -19.17
CA MET A 395 -5.71 -8.92 -18.35
C MET A 395 -6.27 -8.54 -16.97
N PHE A 396 -6.90 -9.49 -16.28
CA PHE A 396 -7.29 -9.29 -14.89
C PHE A 396 -6.06 -9.09 -14.02
N THR A 397 -6.10 -8.12 -13.12
CA THR A 397 -5.00 -7.82 -12.18
C THR A 397 -4.70 -8.99 -11.25
N SER A 398 -5.70 -9.80 -11.00
CA SER A 398 -5.72 -10.96 -10.13
C SER A 398 -5.43 -12.29 -10.85
N MET A 399 -5.07 -12.25 -12.14
CA MET A 399 -4.72 -13.47 -12.88
C MET A 399 -3.43 -14.06 -12.33
N ASP A 400 -3.47 -15.35 -12.02
CA ASP A 400 -2.31 -16.13 -11.56
C ASP A 400 -2.20 -17.45 -12.32
N PHE A 401 -1.28 -17.54 -13.27
CA PHE A 401 -1.01 -18.75 -14.03
C PHE A 401 -0.33 -19.83 -13.18
N SER A 402 0.29 -19.47 -12.04
CA SER A 402 0.93 -20.42 -11.14
C SER A 402 -0.08 -21.32 -10.42
N SER A 403 -1.31 -20.86 -10.29
CA SER A 403 -2.40 -21.57 -9.61
C SER A 403 -3.30 -22.37 -10.56
N ILE A 404 -3.30 -22.08 -11.86
CA ILE A 404 -4.12 -22.78 -12.84
C ILE A 404 -3.74 -24.27 -12.91
N ASP A 405 -4.75 -25.14 -12.93
CA ASP A 405 -4.62 -26.60 -12.96
C ASP A 405 -3.66 -27.12 -11.86
N HIS A 406 -3.80 -26.60 -10.63
CA HIS A 406 -2.98 -26.96 -9.45
C HIS A 406 -1.47 -26.77 -9.69
N GLY A 407 -1.08 -25.71 -10.35
CA GLY A 407 0.31 -25.39 -10.63
C GLY A 407 0.95 -26.30 -11.70
N LYS A 408 0.16 -26.89 -12.59
CA LYS A 408 0.68 -27.66 -13.71
C LYS A 408 0.91 -26.82 -14.95
N LEU A 409 0.14 -25.74 -15.12
CA LEU A 409 0.25 -24.89 -16.30
C LEU A 409 1.57 -24.13 -16.30
N GLU A 410 1.95 -23.52 -15.18
CA GLU A 410 3.21 -22.77 -15.02
C GLU A 410 4.44 -23.56 -15.48
N LYS A 411 4.48 -24.88 -15.14
CA LYS A 411 5.61 -25.76 -15.46
C LYS A 411 5.76 -26.04 -16.95
N LYS A 412 4.73 -25.80 -17.73
CA LYS A 412 4.72 -26.02 -19.17
C LYS A 412 5.08 -24.74 -19.94
N ILE A 413 4.91 -23.57 -19.34
CA ILE A 413 5.16 -22.29 -19.99
C ILE A 413 6.66 -22.07 -20.14
N LYS A 414 7.12 -21.98 -21.39
CA LYS A 414 8.51 -21.71 -21.75
C LYS A 414 8.68 -20.35 -22.42
N ASN A 415 7.68 -19.92 -23.17
CA ASN A 415 7.69 -18.63 -23.87
C ASN A 415 6.31 -17.98 -23.72
N ILE A 416 6.28 -16.65 -23.65
CA ILE A 416 5.04 -15.88 -23.66
C ILE A 416 5.08 -14.92 -24.85
N ILE A 417 4.02 -14.93 -25.63
CA ILE A 417 3.76 -13.98 -26.72
C ILE A 417 2.45 -13.26 -26.40
N VAL A 418 2.54 -11.95 -26.23
CA VAL A 418 1.35 -11.10 -26.07
C VAL A 418 1.10 -10.42 -27.41
N GLU A 419 -0.10 -10.59 -27.96
CA GLU A 419 -0.48 -10.03 -29.25
C GLU A 419 -0.97 -8.59 -29.15
N GLU A 420 -0.98 -7.88 -30.28
CA GLU A 420 -1.50 -6.52 -30.37
C GLU A 420 -3.00 -6.46 -30.00
N GLY A 421 -3.37 -5.41 -29.27
CA GLY A 421 -4.72 -5.23 -28.70
C GLY A 421 -4.77 -5.42 -27.19
N VAL A 422 -3.87 -6.22 -26.62
CA VAL A 422 -3.74 -6.36 -25.17
C VAL A 422 -3.03 -5.14 -24.60
N THR A 423 -3.58 -4.56 -23.52
CA THR A 423 -3.14 -3.29 -22.96
C THR A 423 -2.51 -3.41 -21.57
N ALA A 424 -2.80 -4.49 -20.84
CA ALA A 424 -2.12 -4.76 -19.57
C ALA A 424 -1.91 -6.27 -19.34
N VAL A 425 -0.81 -6.64 -18.68
CA VAL A 425 -0.44 -8.04 -18.43
C VAL A 425 0.10 -8.27 -17.02
N GLY A 426 -0.11 -9.48 -16.48
CA GLY A 426 0.45 -9.97 -15.24
C GLY A 426 0.06 -11.41 -14.91
N GLY A 427 0.39 -11.87 -13.70
CA GLY A 427 0.02 -13.19 -13.22
C GLY A 427 0.90 -14.34 -13.72
N PHE A 428 2.12 -14.05 -14.16
CA PHE A 428 3.11 -15.07 -14.59
C PHE A 428 4.18 -15.33 -13.52
N ASP A 429 3.91 -14.92 -12.30
CA ASP A 429 4.82 -15.17 -11.18
C ASP A 429 5.07 -16.66 -10.99
N PHE A 430 6.28 -17.00 -10.54
CA PHE A 430 6.74 -18.38 -10.37
C PHE A 430 6.78 -19.25 -11.64
N CYS A 431 6.60 -18.71 -12.85
CA CYS A 431 6.80 -19.45 -14.09
C CYS A 431 8.27 -19.82 -14.28
N SER A 432 8.77 -20.76 -13.47
CA SER A 432 10.20 -21.07 -13.32
C SER A 432 10.86 -21.68 -14.59
N HIS A 433 10.07 -22.07 -15.60
CA HIS A 433 10.54 -22.59 -16.89
C HIS A 433 10.45 -21.56 -18.03
N LEU A 434 9.87 -20.37 -17.75
CA LEU A 434 9.72 -19.28 -18.71
C LEU A 434 11.10 -18.75 -19.13
N LYS A 435 11.37 -18.71 -20.44
CA LYS A 435 12.66 -18.27 -21.00
C LYS A 435 12.57 -16.93 -21.72
N SER A 436 11.46 -16.65 -22.38
CA SER A 436 11.30 -15.43 -23.16
C SER A 436 9.89 -14.87 -23.08
N VAL A 437 9.80 -13.53 -23.13
CA VAL A 437 8.55 -12.78 -23.17
C VAL A 437 8.62 -11.77 -24.32
N SER A 438 7.58 -11.74 -25.16
CA SER A 438 7.41 -10.75 -26.22
C SER A 438 6.14 -9.93 -25.97
N LEU A 439 6.29 -8.62 -25.78
CA LEU A 439 5.23 -7.68 -25.46
C LEU A 439 4.93 -6.76 -26.65
N PRO A 440 3.63 -6.49 -26.94
CA PRO A 440 3.20 -5.72 -28.11
C PRO A 440 3.35 -4.21 -27.91
N SER A 441 3.15 -3.44 -28.98
CA SER A 441 3.15 -1.96 -28.92
C SER A 441 1.86 -1.39 -28.32
N SER A 442 0.78 -2.16 -28.28
CA SER A 442 -0.47 -1.79 -27.60
C SER A 442 -0.37 -1.81 -26.08
N LEU A 443 0.63 -2.52 -25.51
CA LEU A 443 0.74 -2.68 -24.07
C LEU A 443 1.05 -1.35 -23.38
N LYS A 444 0.31 -1.06 -22.31
CA LYS A 444 0.44 0.14 -21.47
C LYS A 444 1.00 -0.17 -20.09
N THR A 445 0.63 -1.33 -19.53
CA THR A 445 0.97 -1.65 -18.14
C THR A 445 1.45 -3.09 -17.99
N ILE A 446 2.56 -3.26 -17.28
CA ILE A 446 2.96 -4.52 -16.67
C ILE A 446 2.56 -4.42 -15.20
N TYR A 447 1.75 -5.36 -14.70
CA TYR A 447 1.25 -5.31 -13.33
C TYR A 447 2.33 -5.61 -12.27
N HIS A 448 1.99 -5.37 -11.02
CA HIS A 448 2.74 -5.80 -9.85
C HIS A 448 2.96 -7.32 -9.89
N LEU A 449 4.16 -7.80 -9.51
CA LEU A 449 4.55 -9.22 -9.51
C LEU A 449 4.45 -9.94 -10.88
N ALA A 450 4.21 -9.24 -11.99
CA ALA A 450 3.81 -9.83 -13.27
C ALA A 450 4.67 -11.02 -13.71
N PHE A 451 5.99 -10.96 -13.52
CA PHE A 451 6.95 -12.02 -13.85
C PHE A 451 7.83 -12.40 -12.63
N TYR A 452 7.39 -12.08 -11.42
CA TYR A 452 8.15 -12.34 -10.21
C TYR A 452 8.61 -13.80 -10.14
N HIS A 453 9.90 -14.01 -9.84
CA HIS A 453 10.53 -15.32 -9.66
C HIS A 453 10.44 -16.25 -10.90
N CYS A 454 10.45 -15.69 -12.12
CA CYS A 454 10.62 -16.45 -13.36
C CYS A 454 12.11 -16.79 -13.54
N THR A 455 12.60 -17.71 -12.71
CA THR A 455 14.04 -17.96 -12.50
C THR A 455 14.82 -18.39 -13.75
N ALA A 456 14.16 -18.82 -14.83
CA ALA A 456 14.76 -19.17 -16.11
C ALA A 456 14.61 -18.08 -17.17
N LEU A 457 13.97 -16.93 -16.87
CA LEU A 457 13.73 -15.86 -17.85
C LEU A 457 15.03 -15.24 -18.33
N GLU A 458 15.33 -15.38 -19.63
CA GLU A 458 16.56 -14.93 -20.25
C GLU A 458 16.40 -13.61 -21.00
N SER A 459 15.21 -13.35 -21.56
CA SER A 459 14.95 -12.20 -22.43
C SER A 459 13.52 -11.70 -22.36
N VAL A 460 13.37 -10.38 -22.37
CA VAL A 460 12.08 -9.68 -22.48
C VAL A 460 12.18 -8.67 -23.60
N THR A 461 11.30 -8.79 -24.59
CA THR A 461 11.18 -7.82 -25.68
C THR A 461 10.00 -6.90 -25.40
N ILE A 462 10.27 -5.61 -25.22
CA ILE A 462 9.26 -4.58 -24.97
C ILE A 462 9.23 -3.64 -26.17
N LYS A 463 8.08 -3.54 -26.85
CA LYS A 463 7.89 -2.54 -27.91
C LYS A 463 7.54 -1.17 -27.31
N SER A 464 7.67 -0.12 -28.11
CA SER A 464 7.26 1.23 -27.73
C SER A 464 5.73 1.28 -27.53
N GLY A 465 5.29 1.86 -26.43
CA GLY A 465 3.86 1.91 -26.05
C GLY A 465 3.63 1.68 -24.57
N LEU A 466 4.52 0.89 -23.94
CA LEU A 466 4.49 0.66 -22.48
C LEU A 466 4.69 1.97 -21.72
N GLU A 467 3.85 2.22 -20.71
CA GLU A 467 3.87 3.43 -19.88
C GLU A 467 4.26 3.15 -18.43
N LYS A 468 3.93 1.95 -17.93
CA LYS A 468 4.14 1.59 -16.53
C LYS A 468 4.64 0.15 -16.36
N ILE A 469 5.63 -0.02 -15.47
CA ILE A 469 6.08 -1.31 -14.93
C ILE A 469 5.77 -1.33 -13.44
N GLY A 470 5.06 -2.34 -12.97
CA GLY A 470 4.66 -2.52 -11.57
C GLY A 470 5.83 -2.83 -10.64
N SER A 471 5.60 -2.71 -9.34
CA SER A 471 6.58 -3.10 -8.33
C SER A 471 6.85 -4.61 -8.40
N ILE A 472 8.10 -5.03 -8.12
CA ILE A 472 8.49 -6.45 -8.07
C ILE A 472 8.27 -7.19 -9.42
N ALA A 473 8.00 -6.47 -10.52
CA ALA A 473 7.54 -7.06 -11.77
C ALA A 473 8.50 -8.10 -12.38
N PHE A 474 9.80 -7.95 -12.20
CA PHE A 474 10.86 -8.86 -12.67
C PHE A 474 11.83 -9.26 -11.54
N MET A 475 11.41 -9.12 -10.27
CA MET A 475 12.24 -9.51 -9.15
C MET A 475 12.54 -11.02 -9.20
N ASP A 476 13.77 -11.41 -8.83
CA ASP A 476 14.26 -12.80 -8.83
C ASP A 476 14.33 -13.47 -10.22
N ASP A 477 14.37 -12.70 -11.30
CA ASP A 477 14.60 -13.21 -12.66
C ASP A 477 16.08 -13.43 -12.88
N TYR A 478 16.63 -14.49 -12.26
CA TYR A 478 18.07 -14.72 -12.12
C TYR A 478 18.82 -14.86 -13.45
N GLN A 479 18.15 -15.24 -14.54
CA GLN A 479 18.76 -15.46 -15.84
C GLN A 479 18.63 -14.26 -16.80
N LEU A 480 17.86 -13.22 -16.46
CA LEU A 480 17.65 -12.04 -17.30
C LEU A 480 18.99 -11.33 -17.54
N LYS A 481 19.38 -11.20 -18.81
CA LYS A 481 20.71 -10.68 -19.21
C LYS A 481 20.71 -9.20 -19.55
N GLU A 482 19.65 -8.76 -20.21
CA GLU A 482 19.47 -7.37 -20.60
C GLU A 482 18.00 -6.99 -20.62
N ILE A 483 17.72 -5.73 -20.38
CA ILE A 483 16.38 -5.15 -20.51
C ILE A 483 16.49 -3.78 -21.18
N ASN A 484 15.66 -3.56 -22.21
CA ASN A 484 15.52 -2.27 -22.87
C ASN A 484 14.15 -1.69 -22.54
N ILE A 485 14.13 -0.62 -21.78
CA ILE A 485 12.91 0.08 -21.34
C ILE A 485 12.67 1.24 -22.29
N PRO A 486 11.58 1.20 -23.09
CA PRO A 486 11.32 2.23 -24.10
C PRO A 486 11.00 3.58 -23.47
N ASP A 487 11.26 4.67 -24.21
CA ASP A 487 11.04 6.05 -23.73
C ASP A 487 9.57 6.42 -23.46
N THR A 488 8.64 5.54 -23.79
CA THR A 488 7.22 5.69 -23.38
C THR A 488 6.98 5.38 -21.91
N VAL A 489 7.89 4.65 -21.24
CA VAL A 489 7.76 4.31 -19.81
C VAL A 489 8.10 5.52 -18.96
N THR A 490 7.17 5.92 -18.13
CA THR A 490 7.32 7.04 -17.19
C THR A 490 7.40 6.61 -15.73
N THR A 491 6.98 5.38 -15.43
CA THR A 491 6.91 4.88 -14.05
C THR A 491 7.38 3.43 -13.97
N ILE A 492 8.27 3.15 -13.00
CA ILE A 492 8.71 1.81 -12.63
C ILE A 492 8.55 1.67 -11.12
N GLY A 493 7.92 0.60 -10.67
CA GLY A 493 7.68 0.35 -9.25
C GLY A 493 8.93 -0.09 -8.48
N GLU A 494 8.82 -0.11 -7.16
CA GLU A 494 9.90 -0.53 -6.26
C GLU A 494 10.32 -1.98 -6.53
N GLN A 495 11.61 -2.29 -6.34
CA GLN A 495 12.18 -3.63 -6.49
C GLN A 495 11.93 -4.28 -7.87
N ALA A 496 11.58 -3.50 -8.89
CA ALA A 496 11.14 -4.06 -10.18
C ALA A 496 12.15 -5.02 -10.82
N PHE A 497 13.45 -4.86 -10.59
CA PHE A 497 14.53 -5.71 -11.09
C PHE A 497 15.45 -6.19 -9.95
N ASP A 498 14.96 -6.22 -8.71
CA ASP A 498 15.75 -6.75 -7.59
C ASP A 498 16.18 -8.20 -7.88
N SER A 499 17.39 -8.54 -7.49
CA SER A 499 17.96 -9.89 -7.64
C SER A 499 17.98 -10.45 -9.07
N CYS A 500 17.97 -9.61 -10.10
CA CYS A 500 18.26 -10.02 -11.47
C CYS A 500 19.77 -10.30 -11.60
N TYR A 501 20.25 -11.42 -11.05
CA TYR A 501 21.68 -11.70 -10.85
C TYR A 501 22.52 -11.66 -12.14
N LYS A 502 21.96 -12.04 -13.30
CA LYS A 502 22.64 -12.03 -14.58
C LYS A 502 22.44 -10.77 -15.41
N LEU A 503 21.69 -9.79 -14.92
CA LEU A 503 21.45 -8.55 -15.64
C LEU A 503 22.78 -7.80 -15.84
N GLU A 504 23.22 -7.72 -17.10
CA GLU A 504 24.49 -7.09 -17.50
C GLU A 504 24.28 -5.67 -18.03
N LYS A 505 23.15 -5.44 -18.68
CA LYS A 505 22.82 -4.18 -19.35
C LYS A 505 21.38 -3.78 -19.08
N VAL A 506 21.18 -2.52 -18.78
CA VAL A 506 19.87 -1.89 -18.70
C VAL A 506 19.90 -0.60 -19.51
N HIS A 507 18.88 -0.41 -20.35
CA HIS A 507 18.58 0.87 -20.94
C HIS A 507 17.34 1.43 -20.28
N LEU A 508 17.47 2.55 -19.59
CA LEU A 508 16.39 3.24 -18.91
C LEU A 508 15.68 4.21 -19.85
N SER A 509 14.38 4.38 -19.68
CA SER A 509 13.59 5.40 -20.37
C SER A 509 14.12 6.81 -20.06
N ASN A 510 14.35 7.63 -21.08
CA ASN A 510 14.73 9.04 -20.91
C ASN A 510 13.62 9.91 -20.32
N ASN A 511 12.39 9.41 -20.27
CA ASN A 511 11.22 10.10 -19.71
C ASN A 511 10.79 9.55 -18.33
N LEU A 512 11.66 8.76 -17.69
CA LEU A 512 11.35 8.21 -16.36
C LEU A 512 11.22 9.33 -15.33
N ASN A 513 10.13 9.34 -14.56
CA ASN A 513 9.85 10.39 -13.56
C ASN A 513 10.78 10.31 -12.35
N GLU A 514 11.08 9.09 -11.91
CA GLU A 514 11.92 8.80 -10.75
C GLU A 514 12.53 7.40 -10.87
N LEU A 515 13.62 7.15 -10.17
CA LEU A 515 14.03 5.80 -9.77
C LEU A 515 13.33 5.46 -8.46
N THR A 516 13.13 4.16 -8.19
CA THR A 516 12.46 3.69 -6.98
C THR A 516 13.41 2.89 -6.09
N ASP A 517 13.04 2.71 -4.82
CA ASP A 517 13.85 2.00 -3.84
C ASP A 517 14.13 0.57 -4.31
N PHE A 518 15.39 0.13 -4.10
CA PHE A 518 15.89 -1.20 -4.44
C PHE A 518 15.71 -1.64 -5.90
N MET A 519 15.50 -0.73 -6.85
CA MET A 519 15.16 -1.06 -8.24
C MET A 519 16.11 -2.09 -8.88
N PHE A 520 17.43 -2.00 -8.64
CA PHE A 520 18.47 -2.91 -9.14
C PHE A 520 19.28 -3.54 -8.01
N HIS A 521 18.70 -3.70 -6.86
CA HIS A 521 19.32 -4.36 -5.70
C HIS A 521 19.81 -5.76 -6.11
N HIS A 522 21.03 -6.13 -5.74
CA HIS A 522 21.66 -7.40 -6.07
C HIS A 522 21.77 -7.76 -7.58
N CYS A 523 21.69 -6.80 -8.49
CA CYS A 523 22.05 -7.03 -9.90
C CYS A 523 23.57 -7.22 -10.03
N TYR A 524 24.10 -8.36 -9.56
CA TYR A 524 25.54 -8.61 -9.40
C TYR A 524 26.35 -8.44 -10.69
N ASN A 525 25.74 -8.68 -11.86
CA ASN A 525 26.42 -8.63 -13.15
C ASN A 525 26.24 -7.29 -13.88
N LEU A 526 25.49 -6.34 -13.38
CA LEU A 526 25.28 -5.04 -14.00
C LEU A 526 26.63 -4.30 -14.13
N LYS A 527 27.02 -3.96 -15.37
CA LYS A 527 28.35 -3.42 -15.68
C LYS A 527 28.39 -1.90 -15.70
N SER A 528 27.33 -1.30 -16.22
CA SER A 528 27.19 0.15 -16.32
C SER A 528 25.72 0.55 -16.32
N VAL A 529 25.45 1.78 -15.93
CA VAL A 529 24.12 2.39 -16.03
C VAL A 529 24.27 3.87 -16.37
N GLU A 530 23.44 4.31 -17.31
CA GLU A 530 23.22 5.73 -17.60
C GLU A 530 21.87 6.13 -17.01
N ILE A 531 21.89 7.08 -16.07
CA ILE A 531 20.69 7.53 -15.37
C ILE A 531 20.16 8.76 -16.10
N PRO A 532 18.88 8.77 -16.51
CA PRO A 532 18.28 9.86 -17.29
C PRO A 532 18.32 11.22 -16.57
N ASP A 533 18.44 12.30 -17.35
CA ASP A 533 18.51 13.67 -16.82
C ASP A 533 17.21 14.16 -16.13
N THR A 534 16.11 13.44 -16.27
CA THR A 534 14.85 13.66 -15.53
C THR A 534 14.99 13.33 -14.05
N ILE A 535 15.94 12.47 -13.68
CA ILE A 535 16.10 11.95 -12.32
C ILE A 535 16.80 12.97 -11.44
N THR A 536 16.20 13.27 -10.30
CA THR A 536 16.75 14.23 -9.32
C THR A 536 17.26 13.59 -8.04
N GLU A 537 16.93 12.34 -7.79
CA GLU A 537 17.37 11.58 -6.60
C GLU A 537 17.73 10.15 -6.96
N ILE A 538 18.83 9.63 -6.41
CA ILE A 538 19.11 8.18 -6.40
C ILE A 538 18.51 7.63 -5.11
N PRO A 539 17.50 6.75 -5.20
CA PRO A 539 16.75 6.29 -4.03
C PRO A 539 17.52 5.29 -3.17
N TYR A 540 16.91 4.88 -2.08
CA TYR A 540 17.47 3.95 -1.12
C TYR A 540 17.80 2.60 -1.75
N GLY A 541 19.04 2.16 -1.61
CA GLY A 541 19.48 0.83 -2.05
C GLY A 541 19.36 0.56 -3.56
N ALA A 542 19.13 1.57 -4.42
CA ALA A 542 18.82 1.38 -5.84
C ALA A 542 19.81 0.47 -6.58
N PHE A 543 21.11 0.54 -6.25
CA PHE A 543 22.18 -0.27 -6.83
C PHE A 543 22.97 -1.05 -5.76
N TYR A 544 22.36 -1.32 -4.62
CA TYR A 544 23.00 -2.07 -3.55
C TYR A 544 23.46 -3.44 -4.06
N GLY A 545 24.72 -3.77 -3.89
CA GLY A 545 25.26 -5.07 -4.25
C GLY A 545 25.50 -5.29 -5.74
N CYS A 546 25.43 -4.26 -6.59
CA CYS A 546 25.81 -4.35 -7.99
C CYS A 546 27.34 -4.52 -8.12
N THR A 547 27.83 -5.72 -7.80
CA THR A 547 29.26 -5.97 -7.60
C THR A 547 30.11 -5.77 -8.85
N LYS A 548 29.57 -5.94 -10.07
CA LYS A 548 30.28 -5.69 -11.34
C LYS A 548 30.08 -4.28 -11.88
N LEU A 549 29.33 -3.42 -11.23
CA LEU A 549 29.09 -2.04 -11.66
C LEU A 549 30.42 -1.26 -11.64
N ALA A 550 30.94 -0.98 -12.82
CA ALA A 550 32.22 -0.31 -13.02
C ALA A 550 32.07 1.18 -13.35
N SER A 551 30.97 1.56 -13.97
CA SER A 551 30.68 2.96 -14.31
C SER A 551 29.20 3.31 -14.13
N VAL A 552 28.98 4.53 -13.64
CA VAL A 552 27.65 5.12 -13.47
C VAL A 552 27.71 6.54 -14.03
N LYS A 553 26.83 6.84 -14.97
CA LYS A 553 26.62 8.22 -15.42
C LYS A 553 25.45 8.81 -14.63
N LEU A 554 25.75 9.74 -13.74
CA LEU A 554 24.76 10.46 -12.95
C LEU A 554 24.17 11.63 -13.74
N PRO A 555 22.87 11.96 -13.56
CA PRO A 555 22.23 13.07 -14.25
C PRO A 555 22.73 14.44 -13.75
N ALA A 556 22.85 15.40 -14.66
CA ALA A 556 23.36 16.75 -14.34
C ALA A 556 22.52 17.51 -13.31
N ASN A 557 21.23 17.18 -13.20
CA ASN A 557 20.27 17.81 -12.29
C ASN A 557 20.10 17.09 -10.94
N LEU A 558 20.93 16.07 -10.66
CA LEU A 558 20.83 15.28 -9.43
C LEU A 558 20.96 16.17 -8.19
N LYS A 559 20.07 15.98 -7.22
CA LYS A 559 20.03 16.73 -5.96
C LYS A 559 20.47 15.90 -4.76
N LYS A 560 20.20 14.57 -4.82
CA LYS A 560 20.40 13.71 -3.67
C LYS A 560 20.82 12.30 -4.07
N ILE A 561 21.74 11.73 -3.28
CA ILE A 561 22.06 10.30 -3.28
C ILE A 561 21.67 9.75 -1.91
N ASN A 562 20.61 8.95 -1.87
CA ASN A 562 20.05 8.44 -0.62
C ASN A 562 20.95 7.38 0.04
N ALA A 563 20.56 6.97 1.25
CA ALA A 563 21.33 6.00 1.99
C ALA A 563 21.45 4.67 1.23
N THR A 564 22.60 4.02 1.37
CA THR A 564 22.90 2.70 0.81
C THR A 564 22.83 2.55 -0.72
N ALA A 565 22.60 3.62 -1.45
CA ALA A 565 22.33 3.62 -2.91
C ALA A 565 23.31 2.77 -3.74
N PHE A 566 24.61 2.80 -3.44
CA PHE A 566 25.67 2.06 -4.12
C PHE A 566 26.50 1.18 -3.16
N ILE A 567 25.92 0.75 -2.03
CA ILE A 567 26.65 -0.15 -1.11
C ILE A 567 27.16 -1.38 -1.88
N SER A 568 28.42 -1.74 -1.64
CA SER A 568 29.07 -2.94 -2.20
C SER A 568 29.12 -2.97 -3.75
N CYS A 569 29.13 -1.82 -4.42
CA CYS A 569 29.50 -1.73 -5.83
C CYS A 569 31.03 -1.84 -5.93
N VAL A 570 31.55 -3.05 -5.69
CA VAL A 570 32.99 -3.28 -5.43
C VAL A 570 33.89 -3.01 -6.63
N ASN A 571 33.35 -3.00 -7.85
CA ASN A 571 34.10 -2.70 -9.08
C ASN A 571 34.01 -1.24 -9.52
N LEU A 572 33.24 -0.40 -8.87
CA LEU A 572 33.18 1.03 -9.15
C LEU A 572 34.52 1.67 -8.79
N THR A 573 35.24 2.21 -9.77
CA THR A 573 36.59 2.78 -9.59
C THR A 573 36.57 4.29 -9.45
N GLU A 574 35.65 4.93 -10.14
CA GLU A 574 35.46 6.38 -10.13
C GLU A 574 33.99 6.75 -10.22
N ILE A 575 33.65 7.91 -9.71
CA ILE A 575 32.33 8.52 -9.88
C ILE A 575 32.41 10.03 -9.98
N GLU A 576 31.68 10.58 -10.93
CA GLU A 576 31.49 12.01 -11.10
C GLU A 576 30.17 12.43 -10.44
N ILE A 577 30.24 13.21 -9.37
CA ILE A 577 29.06 13.69 -8.63
C ILE A 577 28.79 15.14 -9.03
N PRO A 578 27.65 15.43 -9.69
CA PRO A 578 27.31 16.78 -10.13
C PRO A 578 27.30 17.80 -8.99
N SER A 579 27.69 19.03 -9.28
CA SER A 579 27.70 20.15 -8.30
C SER A 579 26.31 20.52 -7.78
N THR A 580 25.26 20.01 -8.42
CA THR A 580 23.85 20.17 -8.01
C THR A 580 23.47 19.30 -6.83
N VAL A 581 24.28 18.29 -6.47
CA VAL A 581 24.01 17.39 -5.33
C VAL A 581 24.19 18.12 -4.02
N LYS A 582 23.18 18.05 -3.15
CA LYS A 582 23.15 18.70 -1.83
C LYS A 582 23.24 17.70 -0.68
N GLU A 583 22.97 16.43 -0.94
CA GLU A 583 23.00 15.40 0.11
C GLU A 583 23.56 14.07 -0.42
N ILE A 584 24.49 13.49 0.36
CA ILE A 584 24.95 12.11 0.19
C ILE A 584 24.67 11.36 1.49
N GLY A 585 23.76 10.40 1.40
CA GLY A 585 23.18 9.68 2.54
C GLY A 585 24.12 8.69 3.22
N ARG A 586 23.62 8.10 4.30
CA ARG A 586 24.33 7.12 5.12
C ARG A 586 24.77 5.92 4.27
N SER A 587 26.08 5.58 4.32
CA SER A 587 26.63 4.40 3.66
C SER A 587 26.38 4.35 2.14
N ALA A 588 26.14 5.48 1.48
CA ALA A 588 25.76 5.54 0.07
C ALA A 588 26.76 4.78 -0.84
N PHE A 589 28.06 4.89 -0.59
CA PHE A 589 29.14 4.18 -1.30
C PHE A 589 29.95 3.25 -0.39
N LYS A 590 29.36 2.84 0.75
CA LYS A 590 30.10 1.96 1.65
C LYS A 590 30.50 0.67 0.95
N ASN A 591 31.74 0.20 1.24
CA ASN A 591 32.28 -1.05 0.71
C ASN A 591 32.44 -1.07 -0.83
N CYS A 592 32.53 0.10 -1.49
CA CYS A 592 32.98 0.22 -2.87
C CYS A 592 34.52 0.11 -2.90
N ARG A 593 35.03 -1.12 -2.86
CA ARG A 593 36.42 -1.45 -2.54
C ARG A 593 37.44 -1.01 -3.59
N LYS A 594 37.00 -0.60 -4.79
CA LYS A 594 37.86 -0.06 -5.84
C LYS A 594 37.62 1.42 -6.09
N LEU A 595 36.75 2.10 -5.33
CA LEU A 595 36.46 3.51 -5.54
C LEU A 595 37.62 4.39 -5.03
N GLU A 596 38.50 4.75 -5.94
CA GLU A 596 39.68 5.58 -5.71
C GLU A 596 39.40 7.05 -5.98
N THR A 597 38.59 7.33 -7.01
CA THR A 597 38.34 8.69 -7.49
C THR A 597 36.87 9.08 -7.30
N VAL A 598 36.65 10.18 -6.59
CA VAL A 598 35.34 10.82 -6.46
C VAL A 598 35.49 12.27 -6.89
N ASN A 599 35.01 12.58 -8.09
CA ASN A 599 35.02 13.93 -8.66
C ASN A 599 33.76 14.65 -8.20
N MET A 600 33.89 15.60 -7.28
CA MET A 600 32.77 16.41 -6.79
C MET A 600 33.23 17.78 -6.32
N THR A 601 32.37 18.78 -6.46
CA THR A 601 32.54 20.10 -5.86
C THR A 601 31.72 20.15 -4.57
N ILE A 602 32.40 20.30 -3.43
CA ILE A 602 31.73 20.43 -2.14
C ILE A 602 31.27 21.89 -1.96
N SER A 603 29.97 22.13 -1.91
CA SER A 603 29.40 23.44 -1.57
C SER A 603 29.14 23.56 -0.07
N GLU A 604 29.05 24.77 0.46
CA GLU A 604 28.86 25.02 1.92
C GLU A 604 27.56 24.40 2.47
N ASP A 605 26.55 24.22 1.63
CA ASP A 605 25.25 23.65 1.97
C ASP A 605 25.15 22.14 1.69
N MET A 606 26.25 21.51 1.22
CA MET A 606 26.28 20.08 0.93
C MET A 606 26.46 19.25 2.20
N VAL A 607 25.52 18.32 2.43
CA VAL A 607 25.55 17.40 3.56
C VAL A 607 26.07 16.03 3.10
N ILE A 608 27.22 15.61 3.61
CA ILE A 608 27.78 14.26 3.36
C ILE A 608 27.76 13.50 4.68
N HIS A 609 27.01 12.39 4.72
CA HIS A 609 27.00 11.56 5.93
C HIS A 609 28.39 10.95 6.18
N LYS A 610 28.85 10.96 7.43
CA LYS A 610 30.20 10.50 7.82
C LYS A 610 30.57 9.08 7.39
N SER A 611 29.58 8.20 7.15
CA SER A 611 29.80 6.84 6.66
C SER A 611 29.54 6.69 5.15
N ALA A 612 29.30 7.78 4.40
CA ALA A 612 28.94 7.72 3.00
C ALA A 612 29.95 6.91 2.16
N PHE A 613 31.23 7.14 2.37
CA PHE A 613 32.34 6.49 1.67
C PHE A 613 33.13 5.48 2.55
N LYS A 614 32.52 4.98 3.61
CA LYS A 614 33.18 4.03 4.52
C LYS A 614 33.65 2.79 3.76
N ASP A 615 34.86 2.30 4.11
CA ASP A 615 35.47 1.11 3.51
C ASP A 615 35.74 1.26 2.00
N THR A 616 36.12 2.48 1.56
CA THR A 616 36.60 2.79 0.18
C THR A 616 38.04 3.30 0.22
N PRO A 617 38.86 3.08 -0.85
CA PRO A 617 40.18 3.71 -0.96
C PRO A 617 40.12 5.24 -0.92
N TYR A 618 39.09 5.84 -1.51
CA TYR A 618 38.87 7.29 -1.48
C TYR A 618 38.83 7.86 -0.04
N ALA A 619 38.13 7.19 0.88
CA ALA A 619 38.05 7.62 2.27
C ALA A 619 39.40 7.47 2.98
N GLN A 620 40.12 6.35 2.76
CA GLN A 620 41.44 6.10 3.35
C GLN A 620 42.48 7.12 2.91
N ASN A 621 42.46 7.54 1.63
CA ASN A 621 43.38 8.55 1.11
C ASN A 621 43.12 9.97 1.63
N LYS A 622 41.91 10.26 2.15
CA LYS A 622 41.57 11.54 2.81
C LYS A 622 42.07 11.62 4.25
N ASP A 623 42.08 10.49 4.97
CA ASP A 623 42.56 10.43 6.37
C ASP A 623 44.10 10.50 6.46
N THR A 624 44.81 10.41 5.33
CA THR A 624 46.27 10.48 5.24
C THR A 624 46.82 11.82 4.73
N LYS A 625 45.94 12.77 4.39
CA LYS A 625 46.27 14.16 4.00
C LYS A 625 45.70 15.14 5.02
#